data_908adadceea197c17fa69e2fedefc073
#
_entry.id   908adadceea197c17fa69e2fedefc073
#
_cell.length_a   1.000
_cell.length_b   1.000
_cell.length_c   1.000
_cell.angle_alpha   90.00
_cell.angle_beta   90.00
_cell.angle_gamma   90.00
#
_symmetry.space_group_name_H-M   'P 1'
#
loop_
_entity.id
_entity.type
_entity.pdbx_description
1 polymer ?
#
loop_
_entity_poly.entity_id
_entity_poly.type
_entity_poly.pdbx_seq_one_letter_code
_entity_poly.pdbx_strand_id
1 'polypeptide(L)'
;MFIVWRESVEALLVIGILHAWLRQQPGAGNALRMLWAGVAAGLGLAVALGWGVLRAGDWLAGSGGEWFQCAMLLVASLLILHMVGWMHQHGRTLKSSLQNSAAERLSQGSGFGLLVLAMLAVGREGSETVVFLYGIGNQQQGQDLTGFVIGGVLGFVLALLSYAALQAGSRYFSWRRFFQVSEVMLLLLGGALLMAALDRFSGQLMGMDVPEVLYTVFGDPLWDTSALLDDGGSLGGTLAGLTGYRAMPSLAAVVTLALYWLAAWAWLKPRAQVQLAARPA
;
A
#
# COMPACT_ATOMS: atom_id res chain seq x y z
N MET A 1 8.09 7.84 -4.13
CA MET A 1 7.95 7.61 -5.58
C MET A 1 7.22 6.30 -5.91
N PHE A 2 7.77 5.12 -5.53
CA PHE A 2 7.21 3.81 -5.91
C PHE A 2 5.75 3.59 -5.50
N ILE A 3 5.39 3.87 -4.25
CA ILE A 3 4.00 3.73 -3.75
C ILE A 3 3.04 4.59 -4.57
N VAL A 4 3.33 5.90 -4.71
CA VAL A 4 2.47 6.81 -5.48
C VAL A 4 2.31 6.31 -6.92
N TRP A 5 3.40 5.86 -7.53
CA TRP A 5 3.35 5.27 -8.88
C TRP A 5 2.37 4.09 -8.94
N ARG A 6 2.50 3.14 -8.03
CA ARG A 6 1.69 1.93 -8.01
C ARG A 6 0.21 2.20 -7.74
N GLU A 7 -0.10 2.93 -6.65
CA GLU A 7 -1.49 3.22 -6.29
C GLU A 7 -2.19 4.08 -7.36
N SER A 8 -1.45 5.02 -7.95
CA SER A 8 -1.98 5.81 -9.07
C SER A 8 -2.24 4.96 -10.32
N VAL A 9 -1.38 3.98 -10.64
CA VAL A 9 -1.64 3.06 -11.76
C VAL A 9 -2.91 2.24 -11.49
N GLU A 10 -3.13 1.75 -10.27
CA GLU A 10 -4.33 0.99 -9.92
C GLU A 10 -5.60 1.85 -10.01
N ALA A 11 -5.57 3.05 -9.46
CA ALA A 11 -6.67 4.01 -9.60
C ALA A 11 -6.98 4.32 -11.08
N LEU A 12 -5.95 4.61 -11.87
CA LEU A 12 -6.09 4.88 -13.32
C LEU A 12 -6.65 3.68 -14.08
N LEU A 13 -6.30 2.46 -13.66
CA LEU A 13 -6.87 1.23 -14.22
C LEU A 13 -8.35 1.12 -13.99
N VAL A 14 -8.79 1.28 -12.73
CA VAL A 14 -10.20 1.20 -12.37
C VAL A 14 -11.00 2.24 -13.14
N ILE A 15 -10.52 3.50 -13.13
CA ILE A 15 -11.16 4.60 -13.85
C ILE A 15 -11.19 4.31 -15.35
N GLY A 16 -10.08 3.85 -15.94
CA GLY A 16 -9.95 3.58 -17.36
C GLY A 16 -10.86 2.44 -17.83
N ILE A 17 -10.96 1.35 -17.07
CA ILE A 17 -11.86 0.24 -17.36
C ILE A 17 -13.33 0.72 -17.34
N LEU A 18 -13.73 1.44 -16.31
CA LEU A 18 -15.09 1.95 -16.18
C LEU A 18 -15.41 2.99 -17.27
N HIS A 19 -14.50 3.91 -17.53
CA HIS A 19 -14.67 4.94 -18.58
C HIS A 19 -14.80 4.32 -19.97
N ALA A 20 -13.91 3.39 -20.33
CA ALA A 20 -13.95 2.71 -21.64
C ALA A 20 -15.21 1.87 -21.80
N TRP A 21 -15.67 1.20 -20.75
CA TRP A 21 -16.89 0.40 -20.78
C TRP A 21 -18.13 1.30 -20.89
N LEU A 22 -18.22 2.38 -20.10
CA LEU A 22 -19.36 3.31 -20.14
C LEU A 22 -19.51 4.00 -21.49
N ARG A 23 -18.41 4.33 -22.18
CA ARG A 23 -18.47 4.92 -23.52
C ARG A 23 -19.16 4.05 -24.56
N GLN A 24 -19.24 2.75 -24.34
CA GLN A 24 -19.90 1.79 -25.23
C GLN A 24 -21.42 1.66 -24.92
N GLN A 25 -21.91 2.26 -23.84
CA GLN A 25 -23.30 2.17 -23.43
C GLN A 25 -24.14 3.27 -24.06
N PRO A 26 -25.40 2.99 -24.47
CA PRO A 26 -26.31 4.02 -24.93
C PRO A 26 -26.59 5.06 -23.82
N GLY A 27 -26.57 6.35 -24.14
CA GLY A 27 -26.85 7.40 -23.14
C GLY A 27 -25.72 7.67 -22.14
N ALA A 28 -24.48 7.33 -22.45
CA ALA A 28 -23.31 7.38 -21.56
C ALA A 28 -22.99 8.75 -20.94
N GLY A 29 -23.53 9.85 -21.48
CA GLY A 29 -23.12 11.21 -21.05
C GLY A 29 -23.33 11.48 -19.57
N ASN A 30 -24.48 11.11 -19.01
CA ASN A 30 -24.77 11.30 -17.58
C ASN A 30 -23.98 10.32 -16.71
N ALA A 31 -23.83 9.07 -17.15
CA ALA A 31 -23.06 8.04 -16.46
C ALA A 31 -21.58 8.44 -16.36
N LEU A 32 -21.00 9.01 -17.41
CA LEU A 32 -19.62 9.54 -17.41
C LEU A 32 -19.46 10.74 -16.47
N ARG A 33 -20.44 11.64 -16.41
CA ARG A 33 -20.40 12.73 -15.43
C ARG A 33 -20.40 12.21 -14.01
N MET A 34 -21.24 11.22 -13.70
CA MET A 34 -21.28 10.59 -12.37
C MET A 34 -19.99 9.83 -12.03
N LEU A 35 -19.38 9.15 -13.02
CA LEU A 35 -18.07 8.54 -12.84
C LEU A 35 -17.01 9.58 -12.42
N TRP A 36 -16.89 10.69 -13.16
CA TRP A 36 -15.90 11.72 -12.86
C TRP A 36 -16.20 12.50 -11.57
N ALA A 37 -17.48 12.71 -11.24
CA ALA A 37 -17.87 13.24 -9.94
C ALA A 37 -17.47 12.30 -8.79
N GLY A 38 -17.61 10.97 -8.98
CA GLY A 38 -17.14 9.98 -8.03
C GLY A 38 -15.63 9.98 -7.87
N VAL A 39 -14.87 10.12 -8.97
CA VAL A 39 -13.41 10.27 -8.94
C VAL A 39 -13.01 11.52 -8.13
N ALA A 40 -13.63 12.66 -8.41
CA ALA A 40 -13.36 13.90 -7.67
C ALA A 40 -13.71 13.78 -6.17
N ALA A 41 -14.83 13.13 -5.85
CA ALA A 41 -15.22 12.86 -4.46
C ALA A 41 -14.24 11.91 -3.76
N GLY A 42 -13.77 10.87 -4.44
CA GLY A 42 -12.75 9.91 -3.92
C GLY A 42 -11.42 10.60 -3.63
N LEU A 43 -10.95 11.46 -4.55
CA LEU A 43 -9.75 12.27 -4.32
C LEU A 43 -9.94 13.25 -3.16
N GLY A 44 -11.10 13.90 -3.08
CA GLY A 44 -11.45 14.78 -1.96
C GLY A 44 -11.41 14.04 -0.61
N LEU A 45 -11.94 12.82 -0.59
CA LEU A 45 -11.90 11.95 0.61
C LEU A 45 -10.46 11.61 1.01
N ALA A 46 -9.60 11.27 0.04
CA ALA A 46 -8.19 10.97 0.31
C ALA A 46 -7.44 12.20 0.87
N VAL A 47 -7.68 13.39 0.30
CA VAL A 47 -7.10 14.65 0.81
C VAL A 47 -7.59 14.96 2.22
N ALA A 48 -8.90 14.80 2.48
CA ALA A 48 -9.47 14.99 3.81
C ALA A 48 -8.90 14.02 4.84
N LEU A 49 -8.71 12.75 4.45
CA LEU A 49 -8.06 11.74 5.29
C LEU A 49 -6.60 12.12 5.59
N GLY A 50 -5.84 12.52 4.55
CA GLY A 50 -4.45 12.95 4.71
C GLY A 50 -4.31 14.13 5.67
N TRP A 51 -5.17 15.13 5.50
CA TRP A 51 -5.23 16.27 6.42
C TRP A 51 -5.59 15.84 7.85
N GLY A 52 -6.58 14.95 8.01
CA GLY A 52 -6.98 14.42 9.30
C GLY A 52 -5.86 13.64 10.01
N VAL A 53 -5.12 12.80 9.27
CA VAL A 53 -3.98 12.03 9.81
C VAL A 53 -2.86 12.96 10.27
N LEU A 54 -2.53 13.99 9.47
CA LEU A 54 -1.52 14.99 9.85
C LEU A 54 -1.94 15.75 11.12
N ARG A 55 -3.20 16.20 11.19
CA ARG A 55 -3.73 16.88 12.38
C ARG A 55 -3.77 16.00 13.62
N ALA A 56 -4.11 14.72 13.46
CA ALA A 56 -4.08 13.76 14.55
C ALA A 56 -2.65 13.57 15.09
N GLY A 57 -1.65 13.48 14.20
CA GLY A 57 -0.24 13.41 14.58
C GLY A 57 0.22 14.64 15.37
N ASP A 58 -0.15 15.85 14.91
CA ASP A 58 0.17 17.10 15.60
C ASP A 58 -0.52 17.21 16.96
N TRP A 59 -1.77 16.75 17.06
CA TRP A 59 -2.56 16.85 18.29
C TRP A 59 -2.10 15.87 19.37
N LEU A 60 -1.59 14.70 18.95
CA LEU A 60 -1.07 13.66 19.83
C LEU A 60 0.39 13.88 20.23
N ALA A 61 0.95 15.09 20.06
CA ALA A 61 2.36 15.43 20.30
C ALA A 61 2.96 14.79 21.57
N GLY A 62 4.26 14.56 21.58
CA GLY A 62 4.97 13.86 22.67
C GLY A 62 4.84 12.33 22.53
N SER A 63 4.77 11.61 23.66
CA SER A 63 4.68 10.13 23.66
C SER A 63 3.46 9.59 22.92
N GLY A 64 2.33 10.31 22.93
CA GLY A 64 1.14 9.95 22.15
C GLY A 64 1.40 9.98 20.64
N GLY A 65 2.15 10.95 20.15
CA GLY A 65 2.55 11.04 18.74
C GLY A 65 3.43 9.86 18.31
N GLU A 66 4.37 9.44 19.15
CA GLU A 66 5.22 8.28 18.86
C GLU A 66 4.41 6.98 18.78
N TRP A 67 3.46 6.77 19.70
CA TRP A 67 2.55 5.63 19.65
C TRP A 67 1.63 5.65 18.43
N PHE A 68 1.16 6.83 18.04
CA PHE A 68 0.37 7.01 16.83
C PHE A 68 1.17 6.66 15.58
N GLN A 69 2.42 7.10 15.49
CA GLN A 69 3.32 6.76 14.39
C GLN A 69 3.62 5.27 14.33
N CYS A 70 3.90 4.65 15.48
CA CYS A 70 4.08 3.20 15.58
C CYS A 70 2.84 2.44 15.06
N ALA A 71 1.64 2.85 15.49
CA ALA A 71 0.38 2.27 15.03
C ALA A 71 0.18 2.46 13.52
N MET A 72 0.47 3.64 12.98
CA MET A 72 0.34 3.91 11.54
C MET A 72 1.29 3.08 10.70
N LEU A 73 2.55 2.89 11.13
CA LEU A 73 3.52 2.02 10.46
C LEU A 73 3.07 0.56 10.46
N LEU A 74 2.55 0.08 11.59
CA LEU A 74 2.00 -1.26 11.72
C LEU A 74 0.79 -1.46 10.80
N VAL A 75 -0.15 -0.50 10.81
CA VAL A 75 -1.32 -0.52 9.92
C VAL A 75 -0.88 -0.52 8.45
N ALA A 76 0.09 0.32 8.07
CA ALA A 76 0.62 0.36 6.71
C ALA A 76 1.20 -1.00 6.27
N SER A 77 2.01 -1.63 7.13
CA SER A 77 2.56 -2.97 6.84
C SER A 77 1.47 -4.03 6.67
N LEU A 78 0.47 -4.04 7.55
CA LEU A 78 -0.65 -4.99 7.48
C LEU A 78 -1.54 -4.76 6.26
N LEU A 79 -1.78 -3.49 5.88
CA LEU A 79 -2.51 -3.15 4.66
C LEU A 79 -1.77 -3.64 3.41
N ILE A 80 -0.45 -3.47 3.34
CA ILE A 80 0.37 -3.99 2.24
C ILE A 80 0.20 -5.51 2.15
N LEU A 81 0.36 -6.23 3.25
CA LEU A 81 0.24 -7.68 3.27
C LEU A 81 -1.16 -8.13 2.82
N HIS A 82 -2.21 -7.49 3.36
CA HIS A 82 -3.60 -7.76 2.98
C HIS A 82 -3.85 -7.52 1.50
N MET A 83 -3.41 -6.36 0.98
CA MET A 83 -3.63 -5.93 -0.38
C MET A 83 -2.92 -6.85 -1.38
N VAL A 84 -1.64 -7.18 -1.15
CA VAL A 84 -0.90 -8.13 -2.01
C VAL A 84 -1.60 -9.48 -2.05
N GLY A 85 -2.02 -10.00 -0.89
CA GLY A 85 -2.76 -11.27 -0.82
C GLY A 85 -4.11 -11.23 -1.56
N TRP A 86 -4.84 -10.11 -1.45
CA TRP A 86 -6.10 -9.92 -2.15
C TRP A 86 -5.91 -9.82 -3.67
N MET A 87 -4.94 -9.02 -4.12
CA MET A 87 -4.61 -8.86 -5.54
C MET A 87 -4.16 -10.17 -6.17
N HIS A 88 -3.35 -10.96 -5.47
CA HIS A 88 -2.90 -12.26 -5.95
C HIS A 88 -4.08 -13.20 -6.25
N GLN A 89 -5.14 -13.13 -5.44
CA GLN A 89 -6.33 -13.99 -5.60
C GLN A 89 -7.34 -13.44 -6.61
N HIS A 90 -7.54 -12.12 -6.68
CA HIS A 90 -8.64 -11.47 -7.42
C HIS A 90 -8.19 -10.67 -8.64
N GLY A 91 -6.90 -10.45 -8.86
CA GLY A 91 -6.41 -9.58 -9.93
C GLY A 91 -6.84 -10.00 -11.34
N ARG A 92 -7.09 -11.30 -11.57
CA ARG A 92 -7.56 -11.81 -12.89
C ARG A 92 -9.02 -11.48 -13.19
N THR A 93 -9.84 -11.33 -12.18
CA THR A 93 -11.29 -11.10 -12.30
C THR A 93 -11.70 -9.64 -12.10
N LEU A 94 -10.75 -8.77 -11.77
CA LEU A 94 -11.00 -7.37 -11.44
C LEU A 94 -11.79 -6.64 -12.53
N LYS A 95 -11.39 -6.81 -13.81
CA LYS A 95 -12.05 -6.17 -14.94
C LYS A 95 -13.52 -6.58 -15.06
N SER A 96 -13.80 -7.87 -15.03
CA SER A 96 -15.17 -8.40 -15.14
C SER A 96 -16.02 -8.04 -13.93
N SER A 97 -15.45 -8.08 -12.74
CA SER A 97 -16.12 -7.68 -11.49
C SER A 97 -16.54 -6.20 -11.52
N LEU A 98 -15.64 -5.29 -11.93
CA LEU A 98 -15.95 -3.87 -12.07
C LEU A 98 -17.04 -3.60 -13.10
N GLN A 99 -16.97 -4.26 -14.27
CA GLN A 99 -17.96 -4.09 -15.32
C GLN A 99 -19.33 -4.61 -14.89
N ASN A 100 -19.39 -5.76 -14.23
CA ASN A 100 -20.64 -6.33 -13.71
C ASN A 100 -21.26 -5.41 -12.63
N SER A 101 -20.47 -4.92 -11.69
CA SER A 101 -20.94 -3.97 -10.68
C SER A 101 -21.45 -2.67 -11.29
N ALA A 102 -20.79 -2.15 -12.32
CA ALA A 102 -21.23 -0.95 -13.03
C ALA A 102 -22.52 -1.21 -13.83
N ALA A 103 -22.66 -2.37 -14.49
CA ALA A 103 -23.85 -2.77 -15.24
C ALA A 103 -25.06 -2.89 -14.33
N GLU A 104 -24.91 -3.54 -13.18
CA GLU A 104 -25.98 -3.69 -12.18
C GLU A 104 -26.48 -2.32 -11.70
N ARG A 105 -25.57 -1.40 -11.38
CA ARG A 105 -25.93 -0.04 -10.92
C ARG A 105 -26.57 0.78 -12.03
N LEU A 106 -26.16 0.59 -13.28
CA LEU A 106 -26.73 1.27 -14.43
C LEU A 106 -28.16 0.75 -14.72
N SER A 107 -28.39 -0.57 -14.60
CA SER A 107 -29.72 -1.18 -14.80
C SER A 107 -30.76 -0.73 -13.76
N GLN A 108 -30.30 -0.37 -12.54
CA GLN A 108 -31.14 0.19 -11.49
C GLN A 108 -31.50 1.66 -11.73
N GLY A 109 -31.11 2.26 -12.87
CA GLY A 109 -31.40 3.64 -13.24
C GLY A 109 -30.67 4.71 -12.41
N SER A 110 -29.77 4.28 -11.52
CA SER A 110 -29.12 5.16 -10.54
C SER A 110 -27.69 5.53 -10.99
N GLY A 111 -27.56 6.70 -11.64
CA GLY A 111 -26.25 7.31 -11.87
C GLY A 111 -25.47 7.52 -10.57
N PHE A 112 -26.15 7.70 -9.44
CA PHE A 112 -25.56 7.81 -8.10
C PHE A 112 -24.78 6.54 -7.71
N GLY A 113 -25.26 5.36 -8.09
CA GLY A 113 -24.55 4.10 -7.85
C GLY A 113 -23.16 4.06 -8.50
N LEU A 114 -23.00 4.65 -9.70
CA LEU A 114 -21.71 4.78 -10.38
C LEU A 114 -20.79 5.79 -9.68
N LEU A 115 -21.35 6.90 -9.20
CA LEU A 115 -20.59 7.87 -8.40
C LEU A 115 -20.02 7.20 -7.16
N VAL A 116 -20.84 6.48 -6.38
CA VAL A 116 -20.39 5.77 -5.17
C VAL A 116 -19.34 4.71 -5.50
N LEU A 117 -19.53 3.93 -6.58
CA LEU A 117 -18.57 2.93 -7.01
C LEU A 117 -17.20 3.56 -7.32
N ALA A 118 -17.17 4.65 -8.09
CA ALA A 118 -15.94 5.35 -8.43
C ALA A 118 -15.30 6.01 -7.21
N MET A 119 -16.11 6.64 -6.36
CA MET A 119 -15.66 7.27 -5.12
C MET A 119 -15.00 6.26 -4.17
N LEU A 120 -15.61 5.10 -3.97
CA LEU A 120 -15.05 4.06 -3.10
C LEU A 120 -13.77 3.46 -3.70
N ALA A 121 -13.73 3.23 -5.01
CA ALA A 121 -12.55 2.69 -5.65
C ALA A 121 -11.37 3.66 -5.57
N VAL A 122 -11.54 4.93 -5.97
CA VAL A 122 -10.48 5.94 -5.93
C VAL A 122 -10.14 6.33 -4.49
N GLY A 123 -11.14 6.43 -3.63
CA GLY A 123 -10.96 6.74 -2.21
C GLY A 123 -10.16 5.67 -1.48
N ARG A 124 -10.35 4.40 -1.85
CA ARG A 124 -9.55 3.29 -1.33
C ARG A 124 -8.07 3.46 -1.67
N GLU A 125 -7.73 3.57 -2.95
CA GLU A 125 -6.34 3.71 -3.39
C GLU A 125 -5.70 4.99 -2.82
N GLY A 126 -6.48 6.08 -2.75
CA GLY A 126 -6.06 7.33 -2.12
C GLY A 126 -5.82 7.20 -0.62
N SER A 127 -6.66 6.45 0.11
CA SER A 127 -6.48 6.22 1.55
C SER A 127 -5.27 5.35 1.84
N GLU A 128 -5.03 4.30 1.04
CA GLU A 128 -3.84 3.46 1.13
C GLU A 128 -2.58 4.31 0.88
N THR A 129 -2.59 5.15 -0.16
CA THR A 129 -1.50 6.11 -0.44
C THR A 129 -1.21 7.02 0.76
N VAL A 130 -2.24 7.60 1.38
CA VAL A 130 -2.08 8.48 2.55
C VAL A 130 -1.42 7.76 3.72
N VAL A 131 -1.89 6.55 4.05
CA VAL A 131 -1.34 5.75 5.16
C VAL A 131 0.13 5.41 4.90
N PHE A 132 0.46 4.99 3.68
CA PHE A 132 1.84 4.64 3.31
C PHE A 132 2.75 5.86 3.28
N LEU A 133 2.29 6.98 2.72
CA LEU A 133 3.07 8.21 2.67
C LEU A 133 3.31 8.79 4.07
N TYR A 134 2.32 8.72 4.95
CA TYR A 134 2.50 9.12 6.34
C TYR A 134 3.52 8.25 7.06
N GLY A 135 3.44 6.92 6.90
CA GLY A 135 4.38 5.98 7.49
C GLY A 135 5.83 6.23 7.05
N ILE A 136 6.05 6.47 5.75
CA ILE A 136 7.40 6.73 5.21
C ILE A 136 7.85 8.16 5.50
N GLY A 137 6.97 9.15 5.31
CA GLY A 137 7.31 10.57 5.43
C GLY A 137 7.75 10.95 6.84
N ASN A 138 7.18 10.31 7.83
CA ASN A 138 7.51 10.56 9.24
C ASN A 138 8.85 9.97 9.69
N GLN A 139 9.46 9.10 8.87
CA GLN A 139 10.82 8.60 9.10
C GLN A 139 11.88 9.60 8.58
N GLN A 140 11.47 10.56 7.73
CA GLN A 140 12.36 11.54 7.12
C GLN A 140 12.26 12.87 7.88
N GLN A 141 13.32 13.26 8.58
CA GLN A 141 13.40 14.53 9.30
C GLN A 141 14.17 15.57 8.47
N GLY A 142 13.60 16.76 8.31
CA GLY A 142 14.31 17.95 7.86
C GLY A 142 14.36 18.15 6.33
N GLN A 143 15.56 18.13 5.73
CA GLN A 143 15.79 18.53 4.33
C GLN A 143 15.19 17.62 3.27
N ASP A 144 14.71 16.42 3.63
CA ASP A 144 14.20 15.43 2.69
C ASP A 144 12.72 15.63 2.28
N LEU A 145 12.02 16.62 2.88
CA LEU A 145 10.62 16.89 2.51
C LEU A 145 10.50 17.27 1.02
N THR A 146 11.44 18.05 0.50
CA THR A 146 11.47 18.43 -0.91
C THR A 146 11.67 17.20 -1.80
N GLY A 147 12.61 16.33 -1.46
CA GLY A 147 12.83 15.04 -2.14
C GLY A 147 11.61 14.14 -2.08
N PHE A 148 10.92 14.11 -0.94
CA PHE A 148 9.69 13.35 -0.76
C PHE A 148 8.55 13.83 -1.67
N VAL A 149 8.31 15.15 -1.75
CA VAL A 149 7.31 15.76 -2.63
C VAL A 149 7.66 15.52 -4.09
N ILE A 150 8.93 15.76 -4.48
CA ILE A 150 9.40 15.49 -5.86
C ILE A 150 9.20 14.01 -6.19
N GLY A 151 9.55 13.12 -5.28
CA GLY A 151 9.33 11.68 -5.43
C GLY A 151 7.86 11.30 -5.63
N GLY A 152 6.95 11.98 -4.92
CA GLY A 152 5.50 11.84 -5.11
C GLY A 152 5.05 12.26 -6.51
N VAL A 153 5.45 13.46 -6.94
CA VAL A 153 5.12 13.99 -8.27
C VAL A 153 5.68 13.10 -9.39
N LEU A 154 6.95 12.70 -9.29
CA LEU A 154 7.57 11.79 -10.25
C LEU A 154 6.88 10.43 -10.29
N GLY A 155 6.44 9.91 -9.13
CA GLY A 155 5.65 8.68 -9.05
C GLY A 155 4.34 8.80 -9.82
N PHE A 156 3.61 9.90 -9.66
CA PHE A 156 2.37 10.15 -10.38
C PHE A 156 2.57 10.31 -11.89
N VAL A 157 3.58 11.07 -12.32
CA VAL A 157 3.95 11.20 -13.75
C VAL A 157 4.30 9.85 -14.34
N LEU A 158 5.09 9.04 -13.63
CA LEU A 158 5.43 7.69 -14.06
C LEU A 158 4.19 6.80 -14.17
N ALA A 159 3.21 6.96 -13.29
CA ALA A 159 1.95 6.24 -13.37
C ALA A 159 1.16 6.58 -14.64
N LEU A 160 1.07 7.86 -15.01
CA LEU A 160 0.43 8.29 -16.25
C LEU A 160 1.13 7.72 -17.49
N LEU A 161 2.46 7.73 -17.50
CA LEU A 161 3.25 7.16 -18.60
C LEU A 161 3.07 5.64 -18.69
N SER A 162 3.08 4.95 -17.55
CA SER A 162 2.86 3.50 -17.48
C SER A 162 1.46 3.13 -17.96
N TYR A 163 0.45 3.87 -17.55
CA TYR A 163 -0.93 3.69 -17.98
C TYR A 163 -1.07 3.92 -19.51
N ALA A 164 -0.48 4.98 -20.04
CA ALA A 164 -0.48 5.25 -21.47
C ALA A 164 0.23 4.14 -22.28
N ALA A 165 1.36 3.65 -21.80
CA ALA A 165 2.10 2.53 -22.42
C ALA A 165 1.27 1.24 -22.43
N LEU A 166 0.55 0.96 -21.34
CA LEU A 166 -0.35 -0.20 -21.23
C LEU A 166 -1.54 -0.10 -22.19
N GLN A 167 -2.11 1.10 -22.33
CA GLN A 167 -3.21 1.38 -23.28
C GLN A 167 -2.74 1.24 -24.73
N ALA A 168 -1.51 1.65 -25.06
CA ALA A 168 -0.91 1.53 -26.39
C ALA A 168 -0.58 0.09 -26.79
N GLY A 169 -0.80 -0.89 -25.91
CA GLY A 169 -0.57 -2.32 -26.22
C GLY A 169 0.91 -2.67 -26.38
N SER A 170 1.80 -2.04 -25.62
CA SER A 170 3.24 -2.27 -25.69
C SER A 170 3.59 -3.74 -25.45
N ARG A 171 4.38 -4.32 -26.39
CA ARG A 171 4.92 -5.69 -26.28
C ARG A 171 5.81 -5.89 -25.06
N TYR A 172 6.39 -4.82 -24.53
CA TYR A 172 7.38 -4.85 -23.45
C TYR A 172 6.76 -4.70 -22.06
N PHE A 173 5.55 -4.15 -21.98
CA PHE A 173 4.88 -3.86 -20.71
C PHE A 173 3.58 -4.66 -20.60
N SER A 174 3.62 -5.78 -19.86
CA SER A 174 2.44 -6.59 -19.61
C SER A 174 1.93 -6.39 -18.19
N TRP A 175 0.62 -6.31 -18.03
CA TRP A 175 -0.08 -6.22 -16.74
C TRP A 175 0.42 -7.24 -15.72
N ARG A 176 0.61 -8.47 -16.15
CA ARG A 176 1.06 -9.55 -15.28
C ARG A 176 2.45 -9.28 -14.69
N ARG A 177 3.40 -8.80 -15.52
CA ARG A 177 4.76 -8.48 -15.05
C ARG A 177 4.75 -7.28 -14.11
N PHE A 178 3.97 -6.25 -14.44
CA PHE A 178 3.80 -5.08 -13.58
C PHE A 178 3.36 -5.50 -12.17
N PHE A 179 2.27 -6.26 -12.05
CA PHE A 179 1.78 -6.71 -10.75
C PHE A 179 2.76 -7.62 -10.03
N GLN A 180 3.40 -8.57 -10.71
CA GLN A 180 4.39 -9.45 -10.07
C GLN A 180 5.58 -8.68 -9.49
N VAL A 181 6.13 -7.72 -10.22
CA VAL A 181 7.25 -6.91 -9.72
C VAL A 181 6.80 -6.00 -8.58
N SER A 182 5.65 -5.34 -8.72
CA SER A 182 5.14 -4.46 -7.69
C SER A 182 4.74 -5.20 -6.41
N GLU A 183 4.20 -6.43 -6.49
CA GLU A 183 3.92 -7.29 -5.33
C GLU A 183 5.18 -7.58 -4.52
N VAL A 184 6.27 -7.97 -5.19
CA VAL A 184 7.55 -8.25 -4.50
C VAL A 184 8.10 -7.00 -3.82
N MET A 185 8.10 -5.87 -4.53
CA MET A 185 8.58 -4.60 -3.96
C MET A 185 7.73 -4.13 -2.78
N LEU A 186 6.41 -4.32 -2.86
CA LEU A 186 5.52 -4.00 -1.73
C LEU A 186 5.75 -4.91 -0.53
N LEU A 187 5.94 -6.20 -0.73
CA LEU A 187 6.22 -7.12 0.38
C LEU A 187 7.52 -6.74 1.08
N LEU A 188 8.56 -6.39 0.32
CA LEU A 188 9.80 -5.90 0.89
C LEU A 188 9.57 -4.62 1.71
N LEU A 189 8.86 -3.65 1.13
CA LEU A 189 8.52 -2.40 1.80
C LEU A 189 7.64 -2.61 3.04
N GLY A 190 6.66 -3.51 2.97
CA GLY A 190 5.82 -3.88 4.12
C GLY A 190 6.64 -4.45 5.28
N GLY A 191 7.64 -5.29 4.98
CA GLY A 191 8.62 -5.77 5.95
C GLY A 191 9.46 -4.63 6.55
N ALA A 192 9.89 -3.67 5.73
CA ALA A 192 10.63 -2.50 6.20
C ALA A 192 9.79 -1.61 7.13
N LEU A 193 8.52 -1.37 6.78
CA LEU A 193 7.60 -0.60 7.64
C LEU A 193 7.31 -1.32 8.95
N LEU A 194 7.22 -2.66 8.93
CA LEU A 194 7.05 -3.45 10.14
C LEU A 194 8.27 -3.33 11.06
N MET A 195 9.49 -3.39 10.49
CA MET A 195 10.71 -3.18 11.26
C MET A 195 10.78 -1.76 11.84
N ALA A 196 10.42 -0.75 11.06
CA ALA A 196 10.36 0.62 11.56
C ALA A 196 9.31 0.81 12.69
N ALA A 197 8.17 0.11 12.61
CA ALA A 197 7.18 0.08 13.68
C ALA A 197 7.75 -0.56 14.95
N LEU A 198 8.46 -1.68 14.79
CA LEU A 198 9.10 -2.38 15.90
C LEU A 198 10.20 -1.56 16.56
N ASP A 199 11.03 -0.86 15.77
CA ASP A 199 12.08 0.01 16.31
C ASP A 199 11.49 1.13 17.16
N ARG A 200 10.39 1.77 16.69
CA ARG A 200 9.68 2.79 17.48
C ARG A 200 9.04 2.21 18.74
N PHE A 201 8.41 1.05 18.61
CA PHE A 201 7.84 0.34 19.74
C PHE A 201 8.90 0.01 20.79
N SER A 202 10.03 -0.54 20.37
CA SER A 202 11.15 -0.89 21.25
C SER A 202 11.72 0.36 21.92
N GLY A 203 11.91 1.47 21.16
CA GLY A 203 12.37 2.74 21.70
C GLY A 203 11.45 3.30 22.79
N GLN A 204 10.11 3.25 22.58
CA GLN A 204 9.14 3.68 23.58
C GLN A 204 9.13 2.74 24.81
N LEU A 205 9.22 1.43 24.57
CA LEU A 205 9.25 0.43 25.63
C LEU A 205 10.47 0.61 26.54
N MET A 206 11.64 0.87 25.96
CA MET A 206 12.89 1.11 26.70
C MET A 206 12.91 2.43 27.46
N GLY A 207 12.08 3.39 27.08
CA GLY A 207 11.84 4.62 27.84
C GLY A 207 10.98 4.43 29.08
N MET A 208 10.39 3.24 29.25
CA MET A 208 9.58 2.87 30.43
C MET A 208 10.43 1.99 31.37
N ASP A 209 10.06 1.97 32.63
CA ASP A 209 10.68 1.08 33.63
C ASP A 209 10.12 -0.35 33.43
N VAL A 210 10.77 -1.13 32.55
CA VAL A 210 10.33 -2.46 32.16
C VAL A 210 11.27 -3.53 32.72
N PRO A 211 10.79 -4.80 32.91
CA PRO A 211 11.62 -5.90 33.34
C PRO A 211 12.82 -6.17 32.43
N GLU A 212 13.96 -6.58 32.99
CA GLU A 212 15.22 -6.83 32.28
C GLU A 212 15.08 -7.80 31.09
N VAL A 213 14.18 -8.78 31.21
CA VAL A 213 13.87 -9.73 30.13
C VAL A 213 13.39 -9.02 28.83
N LEU A 214 12.66 -7.91 28.98
CA LEU A 214 12.21 -7.16 27.79
C LEU A 214 13.36 -6.38 27.13
N TYR A 215 14.32 -5.89 27.93
CA TYR A 215 15.55 -5.30 27.36
C TYR A 215 16.33 -6.31 26.52
N THR A 216 16.48 -7.54 27.02
CA THR A 216 17.18 -8.60 26.29
C THR A 216 16.46 -8.97 24.99
N VAL A 217 15.13 -9.02 24.98
CA VAL A 217 14.35 -9.43 23.80
C VAL A 217 14.29 -8.33 22.74
N PHE A 218 14.12 -7.08 23.15
CA PHE A 218 13.86 -5.95 22.25
C PHE A 218 15.07 -5.06 22.00
N GLY A 219 16.08 -5.06 22.89
CA GLY A 219 17.21 -4.16 22.87
C GLY A 219 18.53 -4.81 22.49
N ASP A 220 18.83 -5.99 23.06
CA ASP A 220 20.12 -6.61 22.84
C ASP A 220 20.25 -7.15 21.41
N PRO A 221 21.33 -6.78 20.68
CA PRO A 221 21.56 -7.28 19.34
C PRO A 221 21.99 -8.75 19.40
N LEU A 222 21.43 -9.58 18.51
CA LEU A 222 21.84 -10.98 18.34
C LEU A 222 23.19 -11.10 17.64
N TRP A 223 23.48 -10.20 16.71
CA TRP A 223 24.75 -10.09 15.96
C TRP A 223 25.00 -8.65 15.53
N ASP A 224 26.21 -8.38 15.11
CA ASP A 224 26.62 -7.10 14.56
C ASP A 224 27.23 -7.29 13.17
N THR A 225 26.57 -6.74 12.15
CA THR A 225 27.03 -6.71 10.75
C THR A 225 27.31 -5.28 10.27
N SER A 226 27.40 -4.31 11.17
CA SER A 226 27.63 -2.88 10.83
C SER A 226 28.94 -2.65 10.10
N ALA A 227 29.97 -3.48 10.39
CA ALA A 227 31.26 -3.42 9.69
C ALA A 227 31.15 -3.78 8.19
N LEU A 228 30.12 -4.58 7.79
CA LEU A 228 29.89 -4.96 6.39
C LEU A 228 28.90 -4.01 5.73
N LEU A 229 27.80 -3.73 6.40
CA LEU A 229 26.74 -2.86 5.91
C LEU A 229 26.05 -2.17 7.08
N ASP A 230 26.42 -0.93 7.32
CA ASP A 230 25.82 -0.10 8.36
C ASP A 230 24.47 0.45 7.87
N ASP A 231 23.41 0.12 8.59
CA ASP A 231 22.03 0.60 8.31
C ASP A 231 21.84 2.09 8.60
N GLY A 232 22.76 2.73 9.34
CA GLY A 232 22.86 4.20 9.47
C GLY A 232 23.52 4.89 8.27
N GLY A 233 24.22 4.15 7.40
CA GLY A 233 24.89 4.66 6.21
C GLY A 233 23.92 4.87 5.03
N SER A 234 24.35 5.59 3.98
CA SER A 234 23.50 5.90 2.82
C SER A 234 23.01 4.66 2.06
N LEU A 235 23.89 3.68 1.80
CA LEU A 235 23.54 2.43 1.13
C LEU A 235 22.78 1.49 2.06
N GLY A 236 23.28 1.30 3.29
CA GLY A 236 22.63 0.42 4.25
C GLY A 236 21.29 0.96 4.70
N GLY A 237 21.15 2.29 4.92
CA GLY A 237 19.88 2.93 5.21
C GLY A 237 18.85 2.79 4.08
N THR A 238 19.29 2.89 2.82
CA THR A 238 18.41 2.62 1.67
C THR A 238 17.95 1.17 1.67
N LEU A 239 18.85 0.22 1.91
CA LEU A 239 18.52 -1.20 1.97
C LEU A 239 17.61 -1.50 3.17
N ALA A 240 17.90 -0.93 4.33
CA ALA A 240 17.07 -1.04 5.53
C ALA A 240 15.65 -0.51 5.29
N GLY A 241 15.52 0.65 4.65
CA GLY A 241 14.24 1.25 4.30
C GLY A 241 13.44 0.50 3.23
N LEU A 242 14.10 -0.33 2.41
CA LEU A 242 13.42 -1.15 1.37
C LEU A 242 13.12 -2.57 1.82
N THR A 243 13.95 -3.18 2.66
CA THR A 243 13.87 -4.62 2.97
C THR A 243 13.62 -4.93 4.44
N GLY A 244 13.73 -3.93 5.31
CA GLY A 244 13.71 -4.12 6.76
C GLY A 244 15.02 -4.67 7.33
N TYR A 245 16.13 -4.64 6.57
CA TYR A 245 17.44 -5.02 7.06
C TYR A 245 17.83 -4.19 8.29
N ARG A 246 18.46 -4.82 9.27
CA ARG A 246 19.07 -4.19 10.45
C ARG A 246 20.46 -4.77 10.65
N ALA A 247 21.45 -3.90 10.83
CA ALA A 247 22.84 -4.31 11.07
C ALA A 247 23.00 -5.02 12.42
N MET A 248 22.23 -4.56 13.42
CA MET A 248 22.22 -5.08 14.79
C MET A 248 20.78 -5.47 15.19
N PRO A 249 20.20 -6.58 14.66
CA PRO A 249 18.85 -6.96 14.94
C PRO A 249 18.68 -7.56 16.33
N SER A 250 17.63 -7.16 17.05
CA SER A 250 17.22 -7.81 18.29
C SER A 250 16.50 -9.13 18.00
N LEU A 251 16.31 -9.97 19.02
CA LEU A 251 15.54 -11.20 18.91
C LEU A 251 14.11 -10.92 18.42
N ALA A 252 13.47 -9.87 18.96
CA ALA A 252 12.14 -9.44 18.53
C ALA A 252 12.11 -9.09 17.03
N ALA A 253 13.14 -8.40 16.52
CA ALA A 253 13.24 -8.02 15.11
C ALA A 253 13.30 -9.25 14.18
N VAL A 254 14.16 -10.22 14.51
CA VAL A 254 14.32 -11.44 13.72
C VAL A 254 13.04 -12.28 13.72
N VAL A 255 12.43 -12.48 14.88
CA VAL A 255 11.17 -13.24 15.02
C VAL A 255 10.04 -12.55 14.27
N THR A 256 9.90 -11.24 14.42
CA THR A 256 8.83 -10.47 13.76
C THR A 256 8.97 -10.50 12.24
N LEU A 257 10.18 -10.32 11.72
CA LEU A 257 10.43 -10.39 10.28
C LEU A 257 10.21 -11.80 9.72
N ALA A 258 10.62 -12.83 10.46
CA ALA A 258 10.36 -14.23 10.09
C ALA A 258 8.85 -14.53 10.05
N LEU A 259 8.10 -14.09 11.05
CA LEU A 259 6.63 -14.25 11.08
C LEU A 259 5.95 -13.50 9.93
N TYR A 260 6.41 -12.30 9.59
CA TYR A 260 5.92 -11.54 8.44
C TYR A 260 6.08 -12.34 7.13
N TRP A 261 7.29 -12.88 6.88
CA TRP A 261 7.54 -13.64 5.66
C TRP A 261 6.81 -14.98 5.63
N LEU A 262 6.65 -15.63 6.78
CA LEU A 262 5.81 -16.83 6.90
C LEU A 262 4.35 -16.53 6.59
N ALA A 263 3.82 -15.42 7.11
CA ALA A 263 2.46 -14.97 6.83
C ALA A 263 2.29 -14.63 5.34
N ALA A 264 3.23 -13.88 4.75
CA ALA A 264 3.23 -13.57 3.32
C ALA A 264 3.23 -14.85 2.46
N TRP A 265 4.13 -15.79 2.77
CA TRP A 265 4.20 -17.06 2.07
C TRP A 265 2.90 -17.89 2.20
N ALA A 266 2.35 -17.99 3.42
CA ALA A 266 1.11 -18.73 3.66
C ALA A 266 -0.08 -18.13 2.91
N TRP A 267 -0.12 -16.77 2.81
CA TRP A 267 -1.18 -16.06 2.11
C TRP A 267 -1.08 -16.16 0.60
N LEU A 268 0.14 -16.16 0.06
CA LEU A 268 0.41 -16.26 -1.38
C LEU A 268 0.38 -17.71 -1.91
N LYS A 269 0.35 -18.71 -1.03
CA LYS A 269 0.16 -20.10 -1.48
C LYS A 269 -1.12 -20.22 -2.31
N PRO A 270 -1.05 -20.79 -3.54
CA PRO A 270 -2.25 -21.11 -4.30
C PRO A 270 -3.10 -22.05 -3.45
N ARG A 271 -4.27 -21.57 -3.05
CA ARG A 271 -5.28 -22.47 -2.45
C ARG A 271 -5.63 -23.49 -3.54
N ALA A 272 -5.32 -24.75 -3.31
CA ALA A 272 -5.80 -25.84 -4.16
C ALA A 272 -7.32 -25.66 -4.25
N GLN A 273 -7.83 -25.31 -5.44
CA GLN A 273 -9.26 -25.36 -5.70
C GLN A 273 -9.63 -26.81 -5.46
N VAL A 274 -10.36 -27.07 -4.38
CA VAL A 274 -11.08 -28.32 -4.21
C VAL A 274 -12.15 -28.29 -5.30
N GLN A 275 -11.79 -28.75 -6.49
CA GLN A 275 -12.75 -29.19 -7.48
C GLN A 275 -13.42 -30.41 -6.86
N LEU A 276 -14.50 -30.17 -6.11
CA LEU A 276 -15.53 -31.18 -5.92
C LEU A 276 -16.03 -31.52 -7.32
N ALA A 277 -15.45 -32.59 -7.86
CA ALA A 277 -15.96 -33.22 -9.05
C ALA A 277 -17.42 -33.55 -8.76
N ALA A 278 -18.34 -32.76 -9.34
CA ALA A 278 -19.69 -33.17 -9.55
C ALA A 278 -19.60 -34.37 -10.53
N ARG A 279 -19.57 -35.59 -9.99
CA ARG A 279 -19.86 -36.79 -10.77
C ARG A 279 -21.33 -36.65 -11.20
N PRO A 280 -21.64 -36.69 -12.51
CA PRO A 280 -22.99 -36.94 -12.94
C PRO A 280 -23.32 -38.38 -12.60
N ALA A 281 -24.45 -38.56 -11.91
CA ALA A 281 -25.10 -39.84 -11.74
C ALA A 281 -25.81 -40.24 -13.03
#